data_9100730c646d2b7bc776bc82f9ed9c88
#
_entry.id   9100730c646d2b7bc776bc82f9ed9c88
#
_cell.length_a   1.000
_cell.length_b   1.000
_cell.length_c   1.000
_cell.angle_alpha   90.00
_cell.angle_beta   90.00
_cell.angle_gamma   90.00
#
_symmetry.space_group_name_H-M   'P 1'
#
loop_
_entity.id
_entity.type
_entity.pdbx_description
1 polymer ?
#
loop_
_entity_poly.entity_id
_entity_poly.type
_entity_poly.pdbx_seq_one_letter_code
_entity_poly.pdbx_strand_id
1 'polypeptide(L)'
;MDYAKESLRLHKEWGGKIEVICKVPCKTKDDLSLAYTPGVAQPCLEIQKDISKSYELTRRHNLCAVITDGTAVLGLGDIGPEAGMPVMEGKCALFKAFADVDAFPLCVKTHDVDEFVNAVYLMSGSFGGINLEDISAPRCFEIERKLKAKCDIPIFHDDQHGTAVITLAGLTNALKVVGKKKEDVKIVTSGAGAAAIAIVKLLLSSGFKNVTMCDRKGAIYAGRDGLNWIKEEMAQVTNLDKKTGSLADMLVGADVFIGVSAPGMVTKEMVQTMNKDAIIFACANPTPEIFPDEAKAGGARVVSTGRSDYPNQINNVLAFPGIFRGAFDVRASDINEEMKIAASNALANLISDEELNENYIIPAAFDPRVGPAVAKAVAEAARKSGVARL
;
A
#
# COMPACT_ATOMS: atom_id res chain seq x y z
N MET A 1 -23.02 9.49 -14.01
CA MET A 1 -23.27 8.03 -13.93
C MET A 1 -23.36 7.66 -12.45
N ASP A 2 -24.36 6.86 -12.04
CA ASP A 2 -24.42 6.31 -10.68
C ASP A 2 -23.52 5.06 -10.63
N TYR A 3 -22.28 5.25 -10.22
CA TYR A 3 -21.28 4.18 -10.18
C TYR A 3 -21.64 3.03 -9.23
N ALA A 4 -22.38 3.29 -8.14
CA ALA A 4 -22.76 2.24 -7.19
C ALA A 4 -23.77 1.27 -7.80
N LYS A 5 -24.82 1.82 -8.43
CA LYS A 5 -25.86 1.04 -9.12
C LYS A 5 -25.30 0.28 -10.32
N GLU A 6 -24.45 0.95 -11.11
CA GLU A 6 -23.86 0.36 -12.31
C GLU A 6 -22.85 -0.73 -11.96
N SER A 7 -22.04 -0.52 -10.93
CA SER A 7 -21.12 -1.54 -10.42
C SER A 7 -21.84 -2.81 -9.98
N LEU A 8 -22.95 -2.68 -9.22
CA LEU A 8 -23.75 -3.84 -8.80
C LEU A 8 -24.32 -4.61 -10.00
N ARG A 9 -24.80 -3.89 -11.04
CA ARG A 9 -25.29 -4.50 -12.29
C ARG A 9 -24.20 -5.28 -12.99
N LEU A 10 -23.03 -4.65 -13.18
CA LEU A 10 -21.89 -5.25 -13.87
C LEU A 10 -21.31 -6.46 -13.11
N HIS A 11 -21.24 -6.43 -11.77
CA HIS A 11 -20.77 -7.59 -10.99
C HIS A 11 -21.68 -8.81 -11.17
N LYS A 12 -22.99 -8.60 -11.33
CA LYS A 12 -23.91 -9.71 -11.66
C LYS A 12 -23.70 -10.24 -13.08
N GLU A 13 -23.43 -9.36 -14.03
CA GLU A 13 -23.21 -9.70 -15.42
C GLU A 13 -21.87 -10.43 -15.62
N TRP A 14 -20.81 -9.96 -14.97
CA TRP A 14 -19.50 -10.59 -15.05
C TRP A 14 -19.42 -11.95 -14.34
N GLY A 15 -20.19 -12.15 -13.27
CA GLY A 15 -20.09 -13.34 -12.43
C GLY A 15 -18.75 -13.45 -11.67
N GLY A 16 -18.15 -12.30 -11.36
CA GLY A 16 -16.80 -12.15 -10.83
C GLY A 16 -15.87 -11.42 -11.79
N LYS A 17 -14.69 -11.00 -11.31
CA LYS A 17 -13.73 -10.18 -12.09
C LYS A 17 -12.53 -10.98 -12.59
N ILE A 18 -12.39 -12.22 -12.16
CA ILE A 18 -11.26 -13.08 -12.52
C ILE A 18 -11.76 -14.42 -13.05
N GLU A 19 -10.96 -15.04 -13.89
CA GLU A 19 -11.12 -16.42 -14.33
C GLU A 19 -9.77 -17.14 -14.34
N VAL A 20 -9.79 -18.45 -14.23
CA VAL A 20 -8.59 -19.30 -14.37
C VAL A 20 -8.60 -19.94 -15.74
N ILE A 21 -7.57 -19.64 -16.55
CA ILE A 21 -7.41 -20.18 -17.90
C ILE A 21 -6.19 -21.09 -17.99
N CYS A 22 -6.31 -22.18 -18.77
CA CYS A 22 -5.18 -23.07 -19.06
C CYS A 22 -4.22 -22.43 -20.06
N LYS A 23 -2.92 -22.42 -19.74
CA LYS A 23 -1.86 -21.98 -20.67
C LYS A 23 -1.40 -23.06 -21.64
N VAL A 24 -1.74 -24.32 -21.36
CA VAL A 24 -1.29 -25.47 -22.11
C VAL A 24 -2.45 -26.14 -22.84
N PRO A 25 -2.22 -26.77 -24.02
CA PRO A 25 -3.26 -27.52 -24.68
C PRO A 25 -3.61 -28.77 -23.87
N CYS A 26 -4.90 -29.16 -23.87
CA CYS A 26 -5.40 -30.42 -23.31
C CYS A 26 -6.43 -31.04 -24.28
N LYS A 27 -6.00 -31.27 -25.53
CA LYS A 27 -6.91 -31.71 -26.63
C LYS A 27 -6.59 -33.10 -27.15
N THR A 28 -5.39 -33.60 -26.91
CA THR A 28 -4.91 -34.91 -27.41
C THR A 28 -4.45 -35.80 -26.25
N LYS A 29 -4.23 -37.09 -26.53
CA LYS A 29 -3.63 -38.03 -25.57
C LYS A 29 -2.22 -37.61 -25.19
N ASP A 30 -1.46 -37.09 -26.15
CA ASP A 30 -0.09 -36.62 -25.91
C ASP A 30 -0.09 -35.38 -25.03
N ASP A 31 -0.97 -34.41 -25.29
CA ASP A 31 -1.15 -33.24 -24.40
C ASP A 31 -1.43 -33.69 -22.96
N LEU A 32 -2.37 -34.62 -22.78
CA LEU A 32 -2.74 -35.14 -21.46
C LEU A 32 -1.54 -35.86 -20.80
N SER A 33 -0.79 -36.66 -21.56
CA SER A 33 0.37 -37.40 -21.06
C SER A 33 1.53 -36.49 -20.66
N LEU A 34 1.69 -35.34 -21.33
CA LEU A 34 2.68 -34.33 -21.00
C LEU A 34 2.24 -33.43 -19.83
N ALA A 35 0.97 -32.96 -19.86
CA ALA A 35 0.46 -32.03 -18.85
C ALA A 35 0.11 -32.70 -17.51
N TYR A 36 -0.21 -34.01 -17.53
CA TYR A 36 -0.62 -34.78 -16.38
C TYR A 36 0.09 -36.13 -16.33
N THR A 37 -0.65 -37.24 -16.36
CA THR A 37 -0.07 -38.60 -16.20
C THR A 37 0.30 -39.23 -17.56
N PRO A 38 1.51 -39.76 -17.72
CA PRO A 38 2.59 -39.99 -16.73
C PRO A 38 3.66 -38.91 -16.64
N GLY A 39 3.72 -37.97 -17.59
CA GLY A 39 4.82 -37.01 -17.75
C GLY A 39 5.05 -36.09 -16.56
N VAL A 40 3.99 -35.68 -15.84
CA VAL A 40 4.05 -34.76 -14.69
C VAL A 40 4.88 -35.31 -13.51
N ALA A 41 5.13 -36.62 -13.45
CA ALA A 41 5.98 -37.21 -12.43
C ALA A 41 7.42 -36.64 -12.46
N GLN A 42 7.95 -36.36 -13.64
CA GLN A 42 9.33 -35.87 -13.77
C GLN A 42 9.50 -34.44 -13.17
N PRO A 43 8.70 -33.43 -13.48
CA PRO A 43 8.75 -32.15 -12.80
C PRO A 43 8.59 -32.28 -11.28
N CYS A 44 7.71 -33.16 -10.78
CA CYS A 44 7.55 -33.40 -9.34
C CYS A 44 8.85 -33.89 -8.69
N LEU A 45 9.54 -34.86 -9.32
CA LEU A 45 10.82 -35.38 -8.82
C LEU A 45 11.93 -34.30 -8.86
N GLU A 46 11.94 -33.44 -9.86
CA GLU A 46 12.90 -32.35 -9.91
C GLU A 46 12.67 -31.33 -8.77
N ILE A 47 11.41 -30.96 -8.51
CA ILE A 47 11.08 -30.08 -7.39
C ILE A 47 11.36 -30.74 -6.03
N GLN A 48 11.13 -32.06 -5.91
CA GLN A 48 11.45 -32.80 -4.68
C GLN A 48 12.94 -32.76 -4.36
N LYS A 49 13.81 -32.82 -5.38
CA LYS A 49 15.25 -32.71 -5.22
C LYS A 49 15.72 -31.31 -4.88
N ASP A 50 15.08 -30.31 -5.48
CA ASP A 50 15.39 -28.89 -5.32
C ASP A 50 14.09 -28.07 -5.37
N ILE A 51 13.63 -27.63 -4.18
CA ILE A 51 12.38 -26.90 -4.05
C ILE A 51 12.39 -25.58 -4.83
N SER A 52 13.57 -25.02 -5.11
CA SER A 52 13.69 -23.78 -5.88
C SER A 52 13.18 -23.91 -7.31
N LYS A 53 13.22 -25.10 -7.88
CA LYS A 53 12.68 -25.44 -9.21
C LYS A 53 11.14 -25.27 -9.29
N SER A 54 10.44 -25.18 -8.15
CA SER A 54 9.02 -24.85 -8.16
C SER A 54 8.73 -23.49 -8.80
N TYR A 55 9.66 -22.55 -8.75
CA TYR A 55 9.56 -21.25 -9.42
C TYR A 55 9.76 -21.35 -10.95
N GLU A 56 10.46 -22.38 -11.45
CA GLU A 56 10.67 -22.60 -12.88
C GLU A 56 9.58 -23.49 -13.50
N LEU A 57 9.18 -24.52 -12.75
CA LEU A 57 8.33 -25.61 -13.26
C LEU A 57 6.84 -25.42 -12.92
N THR A 58 6.49 -24.39 -12.16
CA THR A 58 5.09 -24.06 -11.83
C THR A 58 4.82 -22.56 -11.98
N ARG A 59 3.55 -22.16 -11.84
CA ARG A 59 3.16 -20.75 -11.88
C ARG A 59 3.55 -19.99 -10.61
N ARG A 60 4.17 -20.62 -9.61
CA ARG A 60 4.60 -20.02 -8.35
C ARG A 60 5.40 -18.73 -8.55
N HIS A 61 6.27 -18.67 -9.56
CA HIS A 61 7.10 -17.49 -9.84
C HIS A 61 6.32 -16.19 -10.10
N ASN A 62 5.07 -16.28 -10.54
CA ASN A 62 4.25 -15.12 -10.93
C ASN A 62 2.89 -15.08 -10.23
N LEU A 63 2.67 -15.90 -9.20
CA LEU A 63 1.38 -16.00 -8.53
C LEU A 63 1.42 -15.34 -7.16
N CYS A 64 0.57 -14.32 -6.96
CA CYS A 64 0.38 -13.61 -5.70
C CYS A 64 -0.93 -14.05 -5.03
N ALA A 65 -0.91 -14.33 -3.73
CA ALA A 65 -2.15 -14.45 -2.96
C ALA A 65 -2.59 -13.05 -2.47
N VAL A 66 -3.83 -12.68 -2.70
CA VAL A 66 -4.47 -11.47 -2.12
C VAL A 66 -5.37 -11.92 -0.99
N ILE A 67 -4.98 -11.63 0.26
CA ILE A 67 -5.57 -12.25 1.44
C ILE A 67 -6.18 -11.20 2.37
N THR A 68 -7.42 -11.45 2.79
CA THR A 68 -8.16 -10.62 3.74
C THR A 68 -8.89 -11.44 4.79
N ASP A 69 -9.18 -10.84 5.93
CA ASP A 69 -10.20 -11.33 6.88
C ASP A 69 -11.48 -10.47 6.86
N GLY A 70 -11.51 -9.43 6.03
CA GLY A 70 -12.66 -8.55 5.84
C GLY A 70 -12.96 -7.60 7.00
N THR A 71 -11.97 -7.34 7.88
CA THR A 71 -12.18 -6.53 9.10
C THR A 71 -12.00 -5.03 8.91
N ALA A 72 -11.52 -4.56 7.74
CA ALA A 72 -11.32 -3.14 7.47
C ALA A 72 -11.57 -2.80 5.99
N VAL A 73 -12.67 -3.30 5.44
CA VAL A 73 -13.00 -3.17 4.00
C VAL A 73 -13.43 -1.74 3.67
N LEU A 74 -12.60 -1.02 2.91
CA LEU A 74 -12.85 0.36 2.48
C LEU A 74 -13.32 1.25 3.66
N GLY A 75 -14.37 2.04 3.48
CA GLY A 75 -15.03 2.81 4.54
C GLY A 75 -16.16 2.06 5.27
N LEU A 76 -16.34 0.75 4.98
CA LEU A 76 -17.45 -0.06 5.52
C LEU A 76 -17.09 -0.73 6.86
N GLY A 77 -15.79 -0.84 7.18
CA GLY A 77 -15.33 -1.49 8.40
C GLY A 77 -15.33 -3.01 8.32
N ASP A 78 -15.70 -3.67 9.43
CA ASP A 78 -15.77 -5.13 9.52
C ASP A 78 -17.09 -5.63 8.90
N ILE A 79 -17.00 -6.15 7.68
CA ILE A 79 -18.13 -6.73 6.94
C ILE A 79 -17.97 -8.23 6.70
N GLY A 80 -16.87 -8.80 7.22
CA GLY A 80 -16.54 -10.21 7.08
C GLY A 80 -15.84 -10.56 5.76
N PRO A 81 -15.17 -11.72 5.74
CA PRO A 81 -14.27 -12.10 4.66
C PRO A 81 -15.01 -12.33 3.33
N GLU A 82 -16.16 -12.97 3.33
CA GLU A 82 -16.91 -13.26 2.10
C GLU A 82 -17.42 -11.97 1.42
N ALA A 83 -17.83 -10.97 2.22
CA ALA A 83 -18.27 -9.67 1.70
C ALA A 83 -17.10 -8.82 1.18
N GLY A 84 -15.86 -9.11 1.61
CA GLY A 84 -14.64 -8.49 1.08
C GLY A 84 -14.21 -9.02 -0.30
N MET A 85 -14.72 -10.20 -0.74
CA MET A 85 -14.29 -10.84 -1.99
C MET A 85 -14.33 -9.92 -3.23
N PRO A 86 -15.36 -9.09 -3.46
CA PRO A 86 -15.37 -8.19 -4.62
C PRO A 86 -14.19 -7.21 -4.64
N VAL A 87 -13.71 -6.76 -3.49
CA VAL A 87 -12.52 -5.90 -3.39
C VAL A 87 -11.26 -6.70 -3.72
N MET A 88 -11.14 -7.92 -3.18
CA MET A 88 -9.99 -8.80 -3.43
C MET A 88 -9.87 -9.19 -4.90
N GLU A 89 -10.97 -9.52 -5.57
CA GLU A 89 -10.99 -9.74 -7.02
C GLU A 89 -10.59 -8.47 -7.80
N GLY A 90 -11.06 -7.31 -7.35
CA GLY A 90 -10.63 -6.04 -7.92
C GLY A 90 -9.11 -5.83 -7.81
N LYS A 91 -8.54 -6.13 -6.65
CA LYS A 91 -7.08 -6.09 -6.43
C LYS A 91 -6.35 -7.05 -7.37
N CYS A 92 -6.85 -8.28 -7.53
CA CYS A 92 -6.28 -9.26 -8.48
C CYS A 92 -6.30 -8.75 -9.92
N ALA A 93 -7.40 -8.12 -10.35
CA ALA A 93 -7.50 -7.53 -11.68
C ALA A 93 -6.47 -6.40 -11.89
N LEU A 94 -6.23 -5.57 -10.87
CA LEU A 94 -5.21 -4.51 -10.93
C LEU A 94 -3.80 -5.08 -11.00
N PHE A 95 -3.47 -6.12 -10.24
CA PHE A 95 -2.19 -6.84 -10.35
C PHE A 95 -1.92 -7.30 -11.79
N LYS A 96 -2.93 -7.91 -12.42
CA LYS A 96 -2.81 -8.39 -13.79
C LYS A 96 -2.67 -7.26 -14.79
N ALA A 97 -3.53 -6.23 -14.69
CA ALA A 97 -3.59 -5.13 -15.66
C ALA A 97 -2.33 -4.25 -15.65
N PHE A 98 -1.74 -3.98 -14.47
CA PHE A 98 -0.65 -3.01 -14.31
C PHE A 98 0.74 -3.62 -14.23
N ALA A 99 0.85 -4.92 -13.98
CA ALA A 99 2.16 -5.56 -13.77
C ALA A 99 2.28 -6.99 -14.32
N ASP A 100 1.26 -7.49 -15.00
CA ASP A 100 1.17 -8.89 -15.46
C ASP A 100 1.49 -9.92 -14.34
N VAL A 101 1.09 -9.62 -13.11
CA VAL A 101 1.14 -10.54 -11.98
C VAL A 101 -0.19 -11.28 -11.89
N ASP A 102 -0.15 -12.60 -11.91
CA ASP A 102 -1.33 -13.42 -11.64
C ASP A 102 -1.62 -13.35 -10.14
N ALA A 103 -2.86 -13.07 -9.78
CA ALA A 103 -3.23 -12.95 -8.39
C ALA A 103 -4.51 -13.74 -8.10
N PHE A 104 -4.60 -14.33 -6.91
CA PHE A 104 -5.72 -15.15 -6.48
C PHE A 104 -6.26 -14.65 -5.13
N PRO A 105 -7.59 -14.39 -5.01
CA PRO A 105 -8.19 -13.87 -3.80
C PRO A 105 -8.45 -15.00 -2.79
N LEU A 106 -8.09 -14.77 -1.53
CA LEU A 106 -8.33 -15.69 -0.42
C LEU A 106 -8.95 -14.93 0.76
N CYS A 107 -10.11 -15.40 1.22
CA CYS A 107 -10.82 -14.82 2.36
C CYS A 107 -10.74 -15.78 3.55
N VAL A 108 -10.08 -15.34 4.63
CA VAL A 108 -9.83 -16.17 5.82
C VAL A 108 -10.82 -15.82 6.92
N LYS A 109 -11.62 -16.78 7.34
CA LYS A 109 -12.71 -16.60 8.31
C LYS A 109 -12.22 -16.75 9.75
N THR A 110 -11.40 -15.81 10.21
CA THR A 110 -10.98 -15.74 11.60
C THR A 110 -10.57 -14.33 12.00
N HIS A 111 -10.81 -13.97 13.27
CA HIS A 111 -10.26 -12.75 13.88
C HIS A 111 -9.05 -13.06 14.78
N ASP A 112 -8.71 -14.33 14.95
CA ASP A 112 -7.52 -14.73 15.71
C ASP A 112 -6.26 -14.57 14.84
N VAL A 113 -5.26 -13.88 15.39
CA VAL A 113 -4.02 -13.58 14.68
C VAL A 113 -3.22 -14.85 14.38
N ASP A 114 -3.14 -15.76 15.34
CA ASP A 114 -2.31 -16.96 15.18
C ASP A 114 -2.97 -17.98 14.25
N GLU A 115 -4.30 -18.11 14.27
CA GLU A 115 -5.05 -18.90 13.29
C GLU A 115 -4.86 -18.35 11.88
N PHE A 116 -5.00 -17.02 11.70
CA PHE A 116 -4.80 -16.37 10.41
C PHE A 116 -3.38 -16.62 9.88
N VAL A 117 -2.37 -16.33 10.71
CA VAL A 117 -0.95 -16.51 10.36
C VAL A 117 -0.64 -17.97 10.00
N ASN A 118 -1.18 -18.92 10.77
CA ASN A 118 -0.97 -20.33 10.51
C ASN A 118 -1.63 -20.78 9.19
N ALA A 119 -2.87 -20.35 8.93
CA ALA A 119 -3.57 -20.68 7.68
C ALA A 119 -2.80 -20.16 6.46
N VAL A 120 -2.35 -18.90 6.50
CA VAL A 120 -1.59 -18.27 5.42
C VAL A 120 -0.21 -18.95 5.23
N TYR A 121 0.50 -19.23 6.33
CA TYR A 121 1.79 -19.91 6.27
C TYR A 121 1.70 -21.29 5.61
N LEU A 122 0.70 -22.10 5.99
CA LEU A 122 0.51 -23.44 5.43
C LEU A 122 0.23 -23.43 3.92
N MET A 123 -0.35 -22.37 3.39
CA MET A 123 -0.63 -22.21 1.94
C MET A 123 0.50 -21.51 1.17
N SER A 124 1.45 -20.88 1.86
CA SER A 124 2.45 -19.99 1.26
C SER A 124 3.31 -20.65 0.19
N GLY A 125 3.51 -21.98 0.26
CA GLY A 125 4.26 -22.74 -0.71
C GLY A 125 3.70 -22.71 -2.14
N SER A 126 2.44 -22.33 -2.31
CA SER A 126 1.79 -22.22 -3.63
C SER A 126 2.05 -20.88 -4.33
N PHE A 127 2.58 -19.88 -3.63
CA PHE A 127 2.69 -18.52 -4.11
C PHE A 127 4.13 -18.02 -4.15
N GLY A 128 4.37 -17.03 -5.01
CA GLY A 128 5.62 -16.27 -5.07
C GLY A 128 5.66 -15.10 -4.12
N GLY A 129 4.49 -14.65 -3.63
CA GLY A 129 4.34 -13.57 -2.65
C GLY A 129 2.91 -13.44 -2.16
N ILE A 130 2.71 -12.66 -1.13
CA ILE A 130 1.41 -12.46 -0.46
C ILE A 130 1.15 -10.96 -0.27
N ASN A 131 0.01 -10.51 -0.79
CA ASN A 131 -0.56 -9.21 -0.50
C ASN A 131 -1.66 -9.36 0.56
N LEU A 132 -1.45 -8.77 1.72
CA LEU A 132 -2.48 -8.61 2.75
C LEU A 132 -3.31 -7.37 2.44
N GLU A 133 -4.63 -7.46 2.62
CA GLU A 133 -5.57 -6.40 2.25
C GLU A 133 -6.71 -6.30 3.25
N ASP A 134 -7.18 -5.08 3.56
CA ASP A 134 -8.37 -4.81 4.35
C ASP A 134 -8.39 -5.49 5.73
N ILE A 135 -7.24 -5.57 6.40
CA ILE A 135 -7.09 -6.14 7.75
C ILE A 135 -6.96 -4.99 8.76
N SER A 136 -7.79 -5.00 9.80
CA SER A 136 -7.87 -3.91 10.77
C SER A 136 -6.63 -3.79 11.66
N ALA A 137 -6.24 -2.52 11.95
CA ALA A 137 -5.24 -2.22 12.97
C ALA A 137 -5.83 -2.42 14.40
N PRO A 138 -5.02 -2.86 15.39
CA PRO A 138 -3.58 -3.10 15.31
C PRO A 138 -3.17 -4.51 14.83
N ARG A 139 -4.15 -5.41 14.57
CA ARG A 139 -3.91 -6.81 14.20
C ARG A 139 -3.07 -6.94 12.92
N CYS A 140 -3.31 -6.09 11.93
CA CYS A 140 -2.58 -6.13 10.66
C CYS A 140 -1.05 -6.03 10.83
N PHE A 141 -0.57 -5.26 11.80
CA PHE A 141 0.87 -5.13 12.09
C PHE A 141 1.46 -6.42 12.66
N GLU A 142 0.72 -7.06 13.57
CA GLU A 142 1.14 -8.31 14.17
C GLU A 142 1.14 -9.46 13.15
N ILE A 143 0.07 -9.56 12.36
CA ILE A 143 -0.07 -10.55 11.28
C ILE A 143 1.10 -10.43 10.30
N GLU A 144 1.38 -9.22 9.80
CA GLU A 144 2.46 -8.99 8.86
C GLU A 144 3.82 -9.37 9.45
N ARG A 145 4.13 -8.92 10.68
CA ARG A 145 5.39 -9.25 11.38
C ARG A 145 5.57 -10.76 11.54
N LYS A 146 4.53 -11.48 11.97
CA LYS A 146 4.56 -12.93 12.15
C LYS A 146 4.73 -13.69 10.83
N LEU A 147 4.05 -13.25 9.77
CA LEU A 147 4.19 -13.87 8.44
C LEU A 147 5.56 -13.63 7.83
N LYS A 148 6.11 -12.41 7.92
CA LYS A 148 7.48 -12.11 7.47
C LYS A 148 8.52 -12.95 8.20
N ALA A 149 8.32 -13.25 9.48
CA ALA A 149 9.22 -14.11 10.25
C ALA A 149 9.11 -15.59 9.90
N LYS A 150 7.97 -16.06 9.37
CA LYS A 150 7.71 -17.47 9.07
C LYS A 150 7.90 -17.83 7.59
N CYS A 151 7.57 -16.91 6.69
CA CYS A 151 7.60 -17.15 5.25
C CYS A 151 8.93 -16.69 4.65
N ASP A 152 9.39 -17.37 3.61
CA ASP A 152 10.57 -17.00 2.84
C ASP A 152 10.22 -16.37 1.48
N ILE A 153 9.01 -15.86 1.36
CA ILE A 153 8.47 -15.12 0.22
C ILE A 153 8.02 -13.73 0.66
N PRO A 154 7.94 -12.73 -0.24
CA PRO A 154 7.51 -11.39 0.10
C PRO A 154 6.11 -11.37 0.72
N ILE A 155 5.98 -10.69 1.87
CA ILE A 155 4.72 -10.38 2.54
C ILE A 155 4.59 -8.85 2.51
N PHE A 156 3.45 -8.34 2.04
CA PHE A 156 3.21 -6.91 1.89
C PHE A 156 1.76 -6.60 2.23
N HIS A 157 1.53 -5.60 3.07
CA HIS A 157 0.18 -5.11 3.39
C HIS A 157 -0.04 -3.80 2.65
N ASP A 158 -0.88 -3.79 1.63
CA ASP A 158 -1.00 -2.65 0.73
C ASP A 158 -1.58 -1.40 1.39
N ASP A 159 -2.59 -1.55 2.27
CA ASP A 159 -3.15 -0.41 3.03
C ASP A 159 -2.12 0.31 3.89
N GLN A 160 -1.09 -0.40 4.33
CA GLN A 160 0.05 0.17 5.04
C GLN A 160 1.05 0.76 4.04
N HIS A 161 1.67 -0.09 3.25
CA HIS A 161 2.90 0.22 2.54
C HIS A 161 2.67 0.84 1.16
N GLY A 162 1.60 0.44 0.44
CA GLY A 162 1.24 1.07 -0.83
C GLY A 162 0.91 2.55 -0.63
N THR A 163 0.07 2.84 0.36
CA THR A 163 -0.29 4.21 0.73
C THR A 163 0.93 5.00 1.21
N ALA A 164 1.84 4.39 1.98
CA ALA A 164 3.06 5.05 2.44
C ALA A 164 4.00 5.43 1.28
N VAL A 165 4.21 4.51 0.33
CA VAL A 165 5.07 4.73 -0.86
C VAL A 165 4.55 5.89 -1.70
N ILE A 166 3.25 5.91 -1.99
CA ILE A 166 2.62 6.98 -2.78
C ILE A 166 2.67 8.32 -2.06
N THR A 167 2.41 8.33 -0.76
CA THR A 167 2.46 9.56 0.05
C THR A 167 3.88 10.14 0.06
N LEU A 168 4.91 9.31 0.25
CA LEU A 168 6.30 9.75 0.21
C LEU A 168 6.68 10.27 -1.19
N ALA A 169 6.25 9.62 -2.27
CA ALA A 169 6.50 10.08 -3.64
C ALA A 169 5.89 11.47 -3.91
N GLY A 170 4.61 11.61 -3.59
CA GLY A 170 3.92 12.89 -3.73
C GLY A 170 4.52 13.99 -2.86
N LEU A 171 4.86 13.68 -1.59
CA LEU A 171 5.48 14.64 -0.68
C LEU A 171 6.85 15.09 -1.15
N THR A 172 7.66 14.17 -1.68
CA THR A 172 8.98 14.51 -2.25
C THR A 172 8.85 15.57 -3.34
N ASN A 173 7.91 15.42 -4.24
CA ASN A 173 7.67 16.38 -5.32
C ASN A 173 6.97 17.65 -4.81
N ALA A 174 6.02 17.54 -3.89
CA ALA A 174 5.38 18.70 -3.28
C ALA A 174 6.39 19.62 -2.58
N LEU A 175 7.39 19.05 -1.90
CA LEU A 175 8.47 19.82 -1.27
C LEU A 175 9.32 20.58 -2.29
N LYS A 176 9.61 19.99 -3.45
CA LYS A 176 10.29 20.70 -4.56
C LYS A 176 9.46 21.88 -5.04
N VAL A 177 8.14 21.70 -5.25
CA VAL A 177 7.22 22.76 -5.69
C VAL A 177 7.22 23.95 -4.74
N VAL A 178 7.24 23.71 -3.42
CA VAL A 178 7.20 24.79 -2.41
C VAL A 178 8.61 25.24 -1.97
N GLY A 179 9.68 24.62 -2.46
CA GLY A 179 11.05 24.97 -2.12
C GLY A 179 11.44 24.71 -0.66
N LYS A 180 10.80 23.74 -0.01
CA LYS A 180 11.09 23.36 1.39
C LYS A 180 11.94 22.09 1.45
N LYS A 181 12.76 21.96 2.50
CA LYS A 181 13.63 20.79 2.71
C LYS A 181 13.00 19.83 3.71
N LYS A 182 13.16 18.54 3.45
CA LYS A 182 12.56 17.48 4.30
C LYS A 182 13.05 17.51 5.76
N GLU A 183 14.25 17.99 6.00
CA GLU A 183 14.86 18.08 7.33
C GLU A 183 14.23 19.17 8.21
N ASP A 184 13.66 20.21 7.57
CA ASP A 184 13.18 21.41 8.24
C ASP A 184 11.66 21.43 8.44
N VAL A 185 10.91 20.66 7.59
CA VAL A 185 9.44 20.71 7.61
C VAL A 185 8.85 20.05 8.84
N LYS A 186 7.79 20.66 9.36
CA LYS A 186 6.93 20.12 10.43
C LYS A 186 5.74 19.42 9.82
N ILE A 187 5.60 18.14 10.08
CA ILE A 187 4.53 17.29 9.56
C ILE A 187 3.56 16.94 10.68
N VAL A 188 2.28 17.13 10.43
CA VAL A 188 1.20 16.70 11.31
C VAL A 188 0.35 15.67 10.57
N THR A 189 0.10 14.51 11.20
CA THR A 189 -0.78 13.49 10.64
C THR A 189 -2.06 13.38 11.46
N SER A 190 -3.19 13.22 10.78
CA SER A 190 -4.47 12.85 11.39
C SER A 190 -4.78 11.39 11.05
N GLY A 191 -4.91 10.58 12.10
CA GLY A 191 -5.07 9.14 12.04
C GLY A 191 -3.91 8.42 12.72
N ALA A 192 -4.21 7.23 13.26
CA ALA A 192 -3.24 6.34 13.88
C ALA A 192 -3.60 4.87 13.60
N GLY A 193 -4.16 4.62 12.42
CA GLY A 193 -4.44 3.30 11.85
C GLY A 193 -3.30 2.79 10.98
N ALA A 194 -3.59 1.75 10.19
CA ALA A 194 -2.62 1.06 9.34
C ALA A 194 -1.83 2.01 8.43
N ALA A 195 -2.51 2.82 7.63
CA ALA A 195 -1.89 3.76 6.71
C ALA A 195 -1.06 4.83 7.44
N ALA A 196 -1.60 5.48 8.48
CA ALA A 196 -0.89 6.55 9.19
C ALA A 196 0.42 6.07 9.80
N ILE A 197 0.40 4.92 10.47
CA ILE A 197 1.60 4.31 11.07
C ILE A 197 2.66 4.02 10.00
N ALA A 198 2.26 3.40 8.89
CA ALA A 198 3.18 3.05 7.81
C ALA A 198 3.76 4.28 7.10
N ILE A 199 2.93 5.29 6.83
CA ILE A 199 3.37 6.57 6.26
C ILE A 199 4.45 7.18 7.16
N VAL A 200 4.17 7.32 8.46
CA VAL A 200 5.11 7.96 9.38
C VAL A 200 6.41 7.17 9.50
N LYS A 201 6.34 5.83 9.60
CA LYS A 201 7.55 4.99 9.60
C LYS A 201 8.40 5.20 8.35
N LEU A 202 7.79 5.21 7.16
CA LEU A 202 8.52 5.39 5.92
C LEU A 202 9.09 6.82 5.78
N LEU A 203 8.38 7.84 6.25
CA LEU A 203 8.88 9.21 6.30
C LEU A 203 10.12 9.32 7.20
N LEU A 204 10.06 8.76 8.42
CA LEU A 204 11.20 8.74 9.35
C LEU A 204 12.41 8.01 8.74
N SER A 205 12.19 6.84 8.12
CA SER A 205 13.23 6.07 7.42
C SER A 205 13.83 6.84 6.23
N SER A 206 13.04 7.76 5.64
CA SER A 206 13.49 8.62 4.53
C SER A 206 14.16 9.92 4.99
N GLY A 207 14.32 10.11 6.33
CA GLY A 207 15.06 11.22 6.90
C GLY A 207 14.23 12.43 7.33
N PHE A 208 12.90 12.36 7.31
CA PHE A 208 12.06 13.35 7.96
C PHE A 208 12.20 13.24 9.48
N LYS A 209 12.18 14.37 10.20
CA LYS A 209 12.48 14.39 11.64
C LYS A 209 11.34 14.89 12.51
N ASN A 210 10.61 15.91 12.03
CA ASN A 210 9.63 16.64 12.84
C ASN A 210 8.21 16.17 12.50
N VAL A 211 7.83 15.00 12.99
CA VAL A 211 6.50 14.41 12.75
C VAL A 211 5.72 14.35 14.06
N THR A 212 4.49 14.86 14.06
CA THR A 212 3.51 14.72 15.15
C THR A 212 2.30 13.95 14.63
N MET A 213 1.98 12.84 15.25
CA MET A 213 0.75 12.09 14.98
C MET A 213 -0.38 12.52 15.88
N CYS A 214 -1.59 12.61 15.32
CA CYS A 214 -2.82 12.87 16.08
C CYS A 214 -3.82 11.73 15.88
N ASP A 215 -4.49 11.34 16.94
CA ASP A 215 -5.69 10.51 16.89
C ASP A 215 -6.92 11.31 17.39
N ARG A 216 -8.06 10.63 17.61
CA ARG A 216 -9.30 11.27 18.08
C ARG A 216 -9.15 12.07 19.39
N LYS A 217 -8.12 11.78 20.19
CA LYS A 217 -7.84 12.47 21.47
C LYS A 217 -6.78 13.57 21.33
N GLY A 218 -6.31 13.86 20.12
CA GLY A 218 -5.27 14.83 19.85
C GLY A 218 -3.88 14.20 19.66
N ALA A 219 -2.85 14.98 19.98
CA ALA A 219 -1.45 14.60 19.76
C ALA A 219 -1.06 13.31 20.50
N ILE A 220 -0.32 12.44 19.80
CA ILE A 220 0.29 11.24 20.38
C ILE A 220 1.69 11.62 20.86
N TYR A 221 2.00 11.27 22.12
CA TYR A 221 3.30 11.51 22.74
C TYR A 221 3.62 10.45 23.79
N ALA A 222 4.90 10.28 24.09
CA ALA A 222 5.37 9.29 25.05
C ALA A 222 4.87 9.58 26.46
N GLY A 223 4.14 8.62 27.04
CA GLY A 223 3.51 8.71 28.36
C GLY A 223 2.05 9.20 28.34
N ARG A 224 1.41 9.34 27.15
CA ARG A 224 -0.03 9.60 27.06
C ARG A 224 -0.82 8.35 27.43
N ASP A 225 -1.80 8.49 28.31
CA ASP A 225 -2.67 7.39 28.72
C ASP A 225 -3.55 6.86 27.57
N GLY A 226 -3.80 5.55 27.59
CA GLY A 226 -4.73 4.87 26.68
C GLY A 226 -4.23 4.69 25.26
N LEU A 227 -2.92 4.67 25.06
CA LEU A 227 -2.31 4.22 23.82
C LEU A 227 -2.35 2.68 23.75
N ASN A 228 -2.56 2.15 22.54
CA ASN A 228 -2.25 0.74 22.28
C ASN A 228 -0.76 0.58 21.95
N TRP A 229 -0.29 -0.67 21.92
CA TRP A 229 1.13 -0.98 21.78
C TRP A 229 1.82 -0.32 20.56
N ILE A 230 1.14 -0.24 19.40
CA ILE A 230 1.72 0.37 18.20
C ILE A 230 1.80 1.90 18.32
N LYS A 231 0.82 2.53 18.96
CA LYS A 231 0.86 3.97 19.25
C LYS A 231 1.93 4.30 20.29
N GLU A 232 2.15 3.43 21.27
CA GLU A 232 3.25 3.56 22.22
C GLU A 232 4.61 3.49 21.51
N GLU A 233 4.78 2.52 20.57
CA GLU A 233 5.97 2.43 19.71
C GLU A 233 6.19 3.73 18.93
N MET A 234 5.13 4.26 18.29
CA MET A 234 5.23 5.50 17.52
C MET A 234 5.49 6.74 18.37
N ALA A 235 4.96 6.78 19.59
CA ALA A 235 5.18 7.88 20.52
C ALA A 235 6.66 8.02 20.96
N GLN A 236 7.48 6.96 20.83
CA GLN A 236 8.91 7.01 21.13
C GLN A 236 9.74 7.66 20.01
N VAL A 237 9.21 7.71 18.78
CA VAL A 237 9.92 8.16 17.58
C VAL A 237 9.29 9.38 16.91
N THR A 238 8.14 9.82 17.39
CA THR A 238 7.41 11.02 16.92
C THR A 238 7.15 11.98 18.07
N ASN A 239 6.87 13.25 17.75
CA ASN A 239 6.53 14.28 18.77
C ASN A 239 7.48 14.23 19.96
N LEU A 240 8.80 14.26 19.70
CA LEU A 240 9.83 14.12 20.73
C LEU A 240 9.79 15.24 21.79
N ASP A 241 9.22 16.42 21.43
CA ASP A 241 9.00 17.53 22.34
C ASP A 241 7.79 17.31 23.28
N LYS A 242 7.06 16.19 23.12
CA LYS A 242 5.85 15.83 23.88
C LYS A 242 4.79 16.91 23.86
N LYS A 243 4.59 17.56 22.70
CA LYS A 243 3.52 18.56 22.53
C LYS A 243 2.17 17.90 22.78
N THR A 244 1.31 18.61 23.50
CA THR A 244 -0.06 18.21 23.83
C THR A 244 -1.05 19.13 23.16
N GLY A 245 -2.27 18.66 22.91
CA GLY A 245 -3.34 19.47 22.33
C GLY A 245 -4.11 18.74 21.24
N SER A 246 -5.06 19.44 20.65
CA SER A 246 -5.90 18.96 19.56
C SER A 246 -5.14 18.93 18.23
N LEU A 247 -5.78 18.38 17.19
CA LEU A 247 -5.25 18.48 15.82
C LEU A 247 -5.05 19.93 15.39
N ALA A 248 -6.00 20.82 15.74
CA ALA A 248 -5.91 22.25 15.42
C ALA A 248 -4.67 22.90 16.06
N ASP A 249 -4.39 22.57 17.32
CA ASP A 249 -3.20 23.09 18.02
C ASP A 249 -1.90 22.63 17.36
N MET A 250 -1.86 21.38 16.87
CA MET A 250 -0.65 20.85 16.21
C MET A 250 -0.44 21.45 14.83
N LEU A 251 -1.51 21.84 14.12
CA LEU A 251 -1.42 22.47 12.81
C LEU A 251 -0.85 23.87 12.82
N VAL A 252 -0.86 24.56 13.97
CA VAL A 252 -0.25 25.89 14.10
C VAL A 252 1.25 25.83 13.76
N GLY A 253 1.64 26.51 12.68
CA GLY A 253 3.01 26.55 12.18
C GLY A 253 3.50 25.19 11.61
N ALA A 254 2.62 24.29 11.22
CA ALA A 254 2.95 23.09 10.46
C ALA A 254 3.14 23.42 8.97
N ASP A 255 4.02 22.70 8.30
CA ASP A 255 4.28 22.81 6.86
C ASP A 255 3.46 21.83 6.04
N VAL A 256 3.21 20.65 6.61
CA VAL A 256 2.57 19.53 5.94
C VAL A 256 1.50 18.94 6.85
N PHE A 257 0.32 18.73 6.27
CA PHE A 257 -0.74 17.91 6.85
C PHE A 257 -0.93 16.64 6.02
N ILE A 258 -1.03 15.49 6.68
CA ILE A 258 -1.36 14.20 6.06
C ILE A 258 -2.54 13.59 6.81
N GLY A 259 -3.71 13.57 6.18
CA GLY A 259 -4.94 12.99 6.69
C GLY A 259 -5.20 11.60 6.11
N VAL A 260 -5.38 10.62 6.97
CA VAL A 260 -5.82 9.26 6.68
C VAL A 260 -6.78 8.80 7.79
N SER A 261 -7.78 9.62 8.08
CA SER A 261 -8.64 9.46 9.26
C SER A 261 -10.13 9.50 8.91
N ALA A 262 -10.76 10.66 9.01
CA ALA A 262 -12.19 10.82 8.85
C ALA A 262 -12.54 12.11 8.09
N PRO A 263 -13.70 12.15 7.41
CA PRO A 263 -14.15 13.34 6.70
C PRO A 263 -14.23 14.59 7.58
N GLY A 264 -13.88 15.76 7.00
CA GLY A 264 -14.13 17.07 7.60
C GLY A 264 -13.34 17.37 8.88
N MET A 265 -12.24 16.66 9.13
CA MET A 265 -11.40 16.85 10.32
C MET A 265 -10.58 18.15 10.30
N VAL A 266 -10.40 18.76 9.12
CA VAL A 266 -9.62 19.99 8.94
C VAL A 266 -10.51 21.06 8.33
N THR A 267 -10.42 22.29 8.86
CA THR A 267 -11.15 23.45 8.34
C THR A 267 -10.21 24.42 7.65
N LYS A 268 -10.78 25.33 6.86
CA LYS A 268 -10.04 26.44 6.24
C LYS A 268 -9.25 27.25 7.26
N GLU A 269 -9.85 27.55 8.43
CA GLU A 269 -9.23 28.32 9.50
C GLU A 269 -8.01 27.58 10.09
N MET A 270 -8.09 26.26 10.23
CA MET A 270 -6.95 25.45 10.65
C MET A 270 -5.80 25.53 9.63
N VAL A 271 -6.11 25.48 8.33
CA VAL A 271 -5.09 25.64 7.27
C VAL A 271 -4.45 27.02 7.32
N GLN A 272 -5.20 28.07 7.63
CA GLN A 272 -4.68 29.44 7.77
C GLN A 272 -3.66 29.60 8.90
N THR A 273 -3.65 28.71 9.88
CA THR A 273 -2.65 28.72 10.98
C THR A 273 -1.34 28.02 10.62
N MET A 274 -1.31 27.29 9.50
CA MET A 274 -0.13 26.61 9.02
C MET A 274 0.90 27.60 8.44
N ASN A 275 2.11 27.13 8.22
CA ASN A 275 3.14 27.91 7.56
C ASN A 275 2.77 28.24 6.11
N LYS A 276 3.33 29.34 5.59
CA LYS A 276 3.18 29.71 4.18
C LYS A 276 3.52 28.54 3.25
N ASP A 277 2.81 28.46 2.13
CA ASP A 277 2.95 27.39 1.14
C ASP A 277 2.77 25.99 1.75
N ALA A 278 1.72 25.83 2.57
CA ALA A 278 1.39 24.56 3.19
C ALA A 278 1.04 23.47 2.17
N ILE A 279 1.39 22.22 2.52
CA ILE A 279 1.07 21.03 1.75
C ILE A 279 -0.01 20.24 2.49
N ILE A 280 -1.10 19.91 1.80
CA ILE A 280 -2.25 19.20 2.37
C ILE A 280 -2.48 17.89 1.60
N PHE A 281 -2.34 16.75 2.27
CA PHE A 281 -2.73 15.44 1.75
C PHE A 281 -3.93 14.94 2.55
N ALA A 282 -5.14 15.14 2.01
CA ALA A 282 -6.41 14.76 2.64
C ALA A 282 -6.93 13.47 2.00
N CYS A 283 -6.47 12.32 2.49
CA CYS A 283 -6.61 11.03 1.82
C CYS A 283 -7.79 10.18 2.32
N ALA A 284 -8.61 10.66 3.24
CA ALA A 284 -9.82 9.93 3.66
C ALA A 284 -10.79 9.72 2.49
N ASN A 285 -11.36 8.52 2.41
CA ASN A 285 -12.29 8.11 1.36
C ASN A 285 -13.64 7.68 1.97
N PRO A 286 -14.77 7.97 1.30
CA PRO A 286 -14.92 8.68 0.01
C PRO A 286 -14.85 10.22 0.13
N THR A 287 -14.93 10.77 1.35
CA THR A 287 -14.89 12.22 1.61
C THR A 287 -13.60 12.56 2.32
N PRO A 288 -12.82 13.54 1.81
CA PRO A 288 -11.53 13.92 2.39
C PRO A 288 -11.70 14.68 3.73
N GLU A 289 -10.61 14.80 4.48
CA GLU A 289 -10.53 15.59 5.72
C GLU A 289 -10.83 17.09 5.48
N ILE A 290 -10.48 17.58 4.29
CA ILE A 290 -10.83 18.91 3.77
C ILE A 290 -10.86 18.83 2.25
N PHE A 291 -11.81 19.52 1.61
CA PHE A 291 -11.87 19.60 0.16
C PHE A 291 -10.76 20.53 -0.39
N PRO A 292 -10.23 20.25 -1.60
CA PRO A 292 -9.13 21.02 -2.19
C PRO A 292 -9.40 22.53 -2.30
N ASP A 293 -10.63 22.92 -2.66
CA ASP A 293 -10.99 24.34 -2.80
C ASP A 293 -10.94 25.07 -1.44
N GLU A 294 -11.40 24.42 -0.36
CA GLU A 294 -11.33 24.96 0.99
C GLU A 294 -9.89 25.04 1.50
N ALA A 295 -9.08 23.99 1.24
CA ALA A 295 -7.68 23.97 1.62
C ALA A 295 -6.89 25.07 0.90
N LYS A 296 -7.10 25.27 -0.39
CA LYS A 296 -6.50 26.36 -1.17
C LYS A 296 -6.95 27.74 -0.68
N ALA A 297 -8.25 27.89 -0.37
CA ALA A 297 -8.79 29.12 0.22
C ALA A 297 -8.21 29.41 1.63
N GLY A 298 -7.71 28.39 2.33
CA GLY A 298 -6.96 28.48 3.59
C GLY A 298 -5.49 28.84 3.42
N GLY A 299 -4.96 28.82 2.18
CA GLY A 299 -3.56 29.16 1.90
C GLY A 299 -2.67 27.96 1.58
N ALA A 300 -3.23 26.76 1.41
CA ALA A 300 -2.47 25.61 0.97
C ALA A 300 -1.98 25.79 -0.49
N ARG A 301 -0.70 25.51 -0.73
CA ARG A 301 -0.10 25.61 -2.06
C ARG A 301 -0.29 24.33 -2.87
N VAL A 302 -0.07 23.17 -2.25
CA VAL A 302 -0.23 21.85 -2.87
C VAL A 302 -1.29 21.07 -2.11
N VAL A 303 -2.26 20.55 -2.85
CA VAL A 303 -3.33 19.72 -2.25
C VAL A 303 -3.46 18.41 -3.01
N SER A 304 -3.51 17.32 -2.27
CA SER A 304 -3.76 15.94 -2.75
C SER A 304 -4.94 15.33 -2.03
N THR A 305 -5.63 14.42 -2.69
CA THR A 305 -6.71 13.60 -2.09
C THR A 305 -6.62 12.16 -2.57
N GLY A 306 -7.39 11.25 -1.96
CA GLY A 306 -7.58 9.89 -2.48
C GLY A 306 -8.53 9.81 -3.69
N ARG A 307 -9.17 10.91 -4.09
CA ARG A 307 -10.22 10.95 -5.12
C ARG A 307 -9.64 11.17 -6.52
N SER A 308 -10.21 10.47 -7.49
CA SER A 308 -9.80 10.56 -8.91
C SER A 308 -10.34 11.79 -9.65
N ASP A 309 -11.30 12.51 -9.05
CA ASP A 309 -11.89 13.72 -9.64
C ASP A 309 -11.14 15.02 -9.28
N TYR A 310 -10.05 14.90 -8.52
CA TYR A 310 -9.14 16.01 -8.19
C TYR A 310 -7.72 15.74 -8.68
N PRO A 311 -6.90 16.79 -8.88
CA PRO A 311 -5.47 16.66 -9.16
C PRO A 311 -4.72 15.94 -8.04
N ASN A 312 -3.55 15.40 -8.35
CA ASN A 312 -2.65 14.80 -7.37
C ASN A 312 -3.29 13.64 -6.58
N GLN A 313 -4.00 12.74 -7.26
CA GLN A 313 -4.62 11.59 -6.60
C GLN A 313 -3.57 10.71 -5.92
N ILE A 314 -3.70 10.50 -4.61
CA ILE A 314 -2.95 9.48 -3.86
C ILE A 314 -3.68 8.15 -4.04
N ASN A 315 -3.11 7.26 -4.86
CA ASN A 315 -3.70 5.97 -5.19
C ASN A 315 -2.61 4.89 -5.21
N ASN A 316 -2.73 3.90 -4.32
CA ASN A 316 -1.76 2.81 -4.16
C ASN A 316 -1.62 1.90 -5.41
N VAL A 317 -2.54 1.97 -6.37
CA VAL A 317 -2.40 1.30 -7.68
C VAL A 317 -1.12 1.68 -8.43
N LEU A 318 -0.56 2.85 -8.15
CA LEU A 318 0.73 3.28 -8.71
C LEU A 318 1.93 2.55 -8.08
N ALA A 319 1.76 1.94 -6.90
CA ALA A 319 2.85 1.34 -6.14
C ALA A 319 2.85 -0.19 -6.19
N PHE A 320 1.80 -0.84 -5.62
CA PHE A 320 1.85 -2.27 -5.31
C PHE A 320 2.09 -3.18 -6.53
N PRO A 321 1.50 -2.93 -7.73
CA PRO A 321 1.72 -3.85 -8.84
C PRO A 321 3.20 -3.87 -9.27
N GLY A 322 3.80 -2.69 -9.42
CA GLY A 322 5.22 -2.55 -9.77
C GLY A 322 6.16 -3.09 -8.70
N ILE A 323 5.82 -2.91 -7.40
CA ILE A 323 6.59 -3.45 -6.28
C ILE A 323 6.63 -4.98 -6.35
N PHE A 324 5.49 -5.64 -6.52
CA PHE A 324 5.45 -7.10 -6.65
C PHE A 324 6.13 -7.59 -7.92
N ARG A 325 5.98 -6.88 -9.05
CA ARG A 325 6.68 -7.22 -10.28
C ARG A 325 8.19 -7.20 -10.08
N GLY A 326 8.72 -6.14 -9.49
CA GLY A 326 10.15 -6.02 -9.20
C GLY A 326 10.66 -7.07 -8.21
N ALA A 327 9.88 -7.38 -7.17
CA ALA A 327 10.21 -8.44 -6.22
C ALA A 327 10.21 -9.83 -6.87
N PHE A 328 9.24 -10.12 -7.74
CA PHE A 328 9.15 -11.41 -8.44
C PHE A 328 10.25 -11.58 -9.49
N ASP A 329 10.61 -10.52 -10.22
CA ASP A 329 11.66 -10.57 -11.24
C ASP A 329 13.02 -10.99 -10.69
N VAL A 330 13.28 -10.72 -9.41
CA VAL A 330 14.52 -11.11 -8.72
C VAL A 330 14.30 -12.21 -7.67
N ARG A 331 13.12 -12.78 -7.62
CA ARG A 331 12.71 -13.77 -6.64
C ARG A 331 13.10 -13.35 -5.21
N ALA A 332 12.71 -12.11 -4.84
CA ALA A 332 13.05 -11.55 -3.53
C ALA A 332 12.42 -12.37 -2.40
N SER A 333 13.11 -12.45 -1.27
CA SER A 333 12.61 -13.09 -0.05
C SER A 333 11.75 -12.17 0.81
N ASP A 334 11.87 -10.86 0.62
CA ASP A 334 11.13 -9.82 1.34
C ASP A 334 10.91 -8.60 0.44
N ILE A 335 9.96 -7.76 0.83
CA ILE A 335 9.83 -6.36 0.38
C ILE A 335 10.18 -5.50 1.59
N ASN A 336 11.43 -5.02 1.62
CA ASN A 336 12.00 -4.25 2.73
C ASN A 336 11.87 -2.74 2.57
N GLU A 337 12.37 -1.96 3.55
CA GLU A 337 12.24 -0.50 3.54
C GLU A 337 12.98 0.13 2.36
N GLU A 338 14.16 -0.37 1.99
CA GLU A 338 14.96 0.12 0.87
C GLU A 338 14.21 -0.03 -0.46
N MET A 339 13.50 -1.13 -0.65
CA MET A 339 12.68 -1.37 -1.84
C MET A 339 11.48 -0.42 -1.89
N LYS A 340 10.83 -0.13 -0.76
CA LYS A 340 9.72 0.83 -0.67
C LYS A 340 10.17 2.27 -0.95
N ILE A 341 11.31 2.67 -0.41
CA ILE A 341 11.91 3.98 -0.69
C ILE A 341 12.30 4.09 -2.17
N ALA A 342 12.88 3.03 -2.74
CA ALA A 342 13.23 3.00 -4.16
C ALA A 342 12.01 3.13 -5.07
N ALA A 343 10.90 2.45 -4.73
CA ALA A 343 9.62 2.58 -5.43
C ALA A 343 9.09 4.03 -5.38
N SER A 344 9.12 4.64 -4.20
CA SER A 344 8.70 6.03 -4.01
C SER A 344 9.54 7.01 -4.84
N ASN A 345 10.85 6.87 -4.83
CA ASN A 345 11.76 7.69 -5.61
C ASN A 345 11.56 7.49 -7.12
N ALA A 346 11.32 6.26 -7.57
CA ALA A 346 11.05 5.98 -8.97
C ALA A 346 9.77 6.69 -9.45
N LEU A 347 8.71 6.66 -8.63
CA LEU A 347 7.46 7.36 -8.90
C LEU A 347 7.65 8.88 -8.96
N ALA A 348 8.33 9.46 -7.98
CA ALA A 348 8.59 10.89 -7.94
C ALA A 348 9.40 11.36 -9.16
N ASN A 349 10.40 10.60 -9.58
CA ASN A 349 11.30 10.94 -10.68
C ASN A 349 10.68 10.73 -12.08
N LEU A 350 9.47 10.18 -12.20
CA LEU A 350 8.75 10.10 -13.48
C LEU A 350 8.27 11.47 -13.97
N ILE A 351 8.12 12.42 -13.06
CA ILE A 351 7.76 13.81 -13.39
C ILE A 351 9.05 14.61 -13.44
N SER A 352 9.33 15.21 -14.60
CA SER A 352 10.50 16.09 -14.75
C SER A 352 10.30 17.39 -13.98
N ASP A 353 11.40 18.09 -13.68
CA ASP A 353 11.32 19.36 -12.94
C ASP A 353 10.57 20.44 -13.77
N GLU A 354 10.54 20.34 -15.10
CA GLU A 354 9.79 21.25 -16.00
C GLU A 354 8.27 20.97 -15.97
N GLU A 355 7.86 19.72 -15.76
CA GLU A 355 6.45 19.34 -15.66
C GLU A 355 5.87 19.57 -14.26
N LEU A 356 6.76 19.61 -13.26
CA LEU A 356 6.38 19.65 -11.85
C LEU A 356 5.70 20.96 -11.47
N ASN A 357 4.50 20.89 -10.92
CA ASN A 357 3.74 22.05 -10.44
C ASN A 357 2.75 21.66 -9.35
N GLU A 358 2.06 22.61 -8.73
CA GLU A 358 1.12 22.37 -7.62
C GLU A 358 -0.05 21.42 -7.93
N ASN A 359 -0.37 21.20 -9.19
CA ASN A 359 -1.44 20.32 -9.64
C ASN A 359 -0.91 19.02 -10.29
N TYR A 360 0.41 18.84 -10.36
CA TYR A 360 1.02 17.65 -10.94
C TYR A 360 2.30 17.27 -10.18
N ILE A 361 2.13 16.56 -9.04
CA ILE A 361 3.20 16.07 -8.17
C ILE A 361 3.31 14.53 -8.17
N ILE A 362 2.33 13.84 -8.73
CA ILE A 362 2.28 12.38 -8.82
C ILE A 362 1.80 11.99 -10.22
N PRO A 363 2.36 10.93 -10.86
CA PRO A 363 1.91 10.49 -12.18
C PRO A 363 0.45 10.04 -12.16
N ALA A 364 -0.22 10.10 -13.31
CA ALA A 364 -1.57 9.57 -13.46
C ALA A 364 -1.58 8.04 -13.32
N ALA A 365 -2.70 7.49 -12.81
CA ALA A 365 -2.84 6.05 -12.55
C ALA A 365 -2.60 5.15 -13.77
N PHE A 366 -2.89 5.64 -14.97
CA PHE A 366 -2.71 4.91 -16.23
C PHE A 366 -1.46 5.34 -17.03
N ASP A 367 -0.49 6.02 -16.41
CA ASP A 367 0.77 6.31 -17.04
C ASP A 367 1.57 5.00 -17.25
N PRO A 368 1.83 4.60 -18.51
CA PRO A 368 2.46 3.32 -18.81
C PRO A 368 3.91 3.21 -18.31
N ARG A 369 4.53 4.32 -17.95
CA ARG A 369 5.90 4.38 -17.40
C ARG A 369 5.98 3.88 -15.96
N VAL A 370 4.88 3.95 -15.21
CA VAL A 370 4.84 3.71 -13.76
C VAL A 370 5.26 2.28 -13.42
N GLY A 371 4.55 1.28 -13.94
CA GLY A 371 4.83 -0.12 -13.62
C GLY A 371 6.28 -0.53 -13.87
N PRO A 372 6.82 -0.31 -15.08
CA PRO A 372 8.22 -0.63 -15.40
C PRO A 372 9.25 0.11 -14.55
N ALA A 373 9.03 1.41 -14.27
CA ALA A 373 9.97 2.21 -13.48
C ALA A 373 10.03 1.73 -12.01
N VAL A 374 8.87 1.47 -11.41
CA VAL A 374 8.77 0.95 -10.04
C VAL A 374 9.40 -0.44 -9.96
N ALA A 375 9.04 -1.34 -10.88
CA ALA A 375 9.57 -2.71 -10.89
C ALA A 375 11.10 -2.73 -10.99
N LYS A 376 11.67 -1.93 -11.90
CA LYS A 376 13.13 -1.82 -12.05
C LYS A 376 13.80 -1.33 -10.77
N ALA A 377 13.31 -0.25 -10.18
CA ALA A 377 13.89 0.33 -8.97
C ALA A 377 13.81 -0.63 -7.78
N VAL A 378 12.70 -1.33 -7.63
CA VAL A 378 12.49 -2.33 -6.57
C VAL A 378 13.43 -3.52 -6.75
N ALA A 379 13.58 -4.04 -7.97
CA ALA A 379 14.50 -5.15 -8.27
C ALA A 379 15.96 -4.76 -7.97
N GLU A 380 16.39 -3.55 -8.34
CA GLU A 380 17.72 -3.04 -8.04
C GLU A 380 17.95 -2.88 -6.53
N ALA A 381 16.96 -2.36 -5.80
CA ALA A 381 17.02 -2.23 -4.35
C ALA A 381 17.08 -3.60 -3.65
N ALA A 382 16.30 -4.58 -4.12
CA ALA A 382 16.33 -5.94 -3.61
C ALA A 382 17.72 -6.59 -3.75
N ARG A 383 18.37 -6.39 -4.90
CA ARG A 383 19.75 -6.87 -5.11
C ARG A 383 20.75 -6.18 -4.17
N LYS A 384 20.65 -4.85 -4.02
CA LYS A 384 21.53 -4.07 -3.15
C LYS A 384 21.39 -4.42 -1.66
N SER A 385 20.15 -4.68 -1.21
CA SER A 385 19.86 -5.04 0.18
C SER A 385 20.01 -6.55 0.47
N GLY A 386 20.40 -7.36 -0.52
CA GLY A 386 20.70 -8.79 -0.35
C GLY A 386 19.48 -9.70 -0.20
N VAL A 387 18.27 -9.22 -0.51
CA VAL A 387 17.05 -10.04 -0.44
C VAL A 387 16.69 -10.70 -1.78
N ALA A 388 17.35 -10.32 -2.87
CA ALA A 388 17.19 -10.96 -4.18
C ALA A 388 17.86 -12.33 -4.21
N ARG A 389 17.26 -13.27 -4.96
CA ARG A 389 17.78 -14.63 -5.18
C ARG A 389 18.16 -14.91 -6.65
N LEU A 390 17.91 -13.90 -7.53
CA LEU A 390 18.28 -13.90 -8.94
C LEU A 390 19.04 -12.63 -9.31
#